data_3466dd1f4d1fb094b00a2debc525fbc0
#
_entry.id   3466dd1f4d1fb094b00a2debc525fbc0
#
_cell.length_a   1.000
_cell.length_b   1.000
_cell.length_c   1.000
_cell.angle_alpha   90.00
_cell.angle_beta   90.00
_cell.angle_gamma   90.00
#
_symmetry.space_group_name_H-M   'P 1'
#
loop_
_entity.id
_entity.type
_entity.pdbx_description
1 polymer ?
#
loop_
_entity_poly.entity_id
_entity_poly.type
_entity_poly.pdbx_seq_one_letter_code
_entity_poly.pdbx_strand_id
1 'polypeptide(L)'
;MNRYKDLRAILIRKFIFTVITIGISEYGVTKLLNHTLIPVIFSNFFQINDFNEDKLEGLVITLFALSASIILQLIKVVLPVPLSYSIECVINVINKNFLSPLVREGSESVLSNMSYGKQSLLLLVLVFILSIFLIPFVLGALYYSIFVINYMQVFEREDRAKYREFERKRNLMISDIAHDLKTPMTTVSGYAMALSDGMVSDDKKQEYLDAINAKSKRMNDLINLLFDYVKLDSEGFTLEKSKVDICELLRECVAFQYQDIEDAGFELDLDIPEESIIIEADKLQFSRVITNLITNAIRHNDEGTKLGVYLKNEYDVLRIIVADSGNLIEQEKAEYIFDPFVVGDESRNSRGGTGLGLSIAKKVVDMHGFSIRLVQKPDIIKYQLPEDFSKMFMITLRNSLMH
;
A
#
# COMPACT_ATOMS: atom_id res chain seq x y z
N MET A 1 5.82 1.74 0.73
CA MET A 1 7.30 1.58 0.72
C MET A 1 7.78 0.24 1.30
N ASN A 2 7.16 -0.35 2.32
CA ASN A 2 7.55 -1.66 2.87
C ASN A 2 7.37 -2.83 1.87
N ARG A 3 6.29 -2.85 1.10
CA ARG A 3 5.94 -3.98 0.22
C ARG A 3 6.98 -4.26 -0.89
N TYR A 4 7.58 -3.21 -1.47
CA TYR A 4 8.68 -3.39 -2.44
C TYR A 4 9.97 -3.88 -1.81
N LYS A 5 10.23 -3.54 -0.53
CA LYS A 5 11.37 -4.08 0.22
C LYS A 5 11.17 -5.57 0.50
N ASP A 6 9.96 -5.99 0.85
CA ASP A 6 9.62 -7.40 1.09
C ASP A 6 9.72 -8.22 -0.21
N LEU A 7 9.21 -7.69 -1.34
CA LEU A 7 9.36 -8.29 -2.67
C LEU A 7 10.83 -8.54 -2.99
N ARG A 8 11.66 -7.50 -2.86
CA ARG A 8 13.11 -7.59 -3.13
C ARG A 8 13.79 -8.63 -2.25
N ALA A 9 13.46 -8.68 -0.96
CA ALA A 9 14.02 -9.64 -0.03
C ALA A 9 13.66 -11.09 -0.39
N ILE A 10 12.41 -11.34 -0.80
CA ILE A 10 11.94 -12.66 -1.22
C ILE A 10 12.65 -13.11 -2.50
N LEU A 11 12.77 -12.24 -3.50
CA LEU A 11 13.46 -12.54 -4.77
C LEU A 11 14.93 -12.87 -4.53
N ILE A 12 15.64 -12.07 -3.72
CA ILE A 12 17.04 -12.30 -3.37
C ILE A 12 17.21 -13.63 -2.64
N ARG A 13 16.37 -13.92 -1.64
CA ARG A 13 16.45 -15.19 -0.90
C ARG A 13 16.24 -16.39 -1.79
N LYS A 14 15.28 -16.34 -2.71
CA LYS A 14 15.01 -17.41 -3.68
C LYS A 14 16.14 -17.56 -4.69
N PHE A 15 16.74 -16.44 -5.14
CA PHE A 15 17.92 -16.48 -6.02
C PHE A 15 19.10 -17.18 -5.33
N ILE A 16 19.43 -16.79 -4.11
CA ILE A 16 20.51 -17.41 -3.33
C ILE A 16 20.26 -18.91 -3.15
N PHE A 17 19.02 -19.29 -2.80
CA PHE A 17 18.64 -20.70 -2.67
C PHE A 17 18.84 -21.48 -3.97
N THR A 18 18.44 -20.91 -5.10
CA THR A 18 18.64 -21.54 -6.43
C THR A 18 20.11 -21.71 -6.75
N VAL A 19 20.95 -20.72 -6.46
CA VAL A 19 22.41 -20.80 -6.67
C VAL A 19 23.04 -21.88 -5.81
N ILE A 20 22.66 -21.98 -4.53
CA ILE A 20 23.14 -23.04 -3.63
C ILE A 20 22.72 -24.44 -4.15
N THR A 21 21.48 -24.57 -4.61
CA THR A 21 20.96 -25.84 -5.15
C THR A 21 21.72 -26.27 -6.40
N ILE A 22 22.03 -25.33 -7.29
CA ILE A 22 22.88 -25.58 -8.47
C ILE A 22 24.27 -26.06 -8.01
N GLY A 23 24.90 -25.38 -7.05
CA GLY A 23 26.24 -25.75 -6.55
C GLY A 23 26.26 -27.18 -5.95
N ILE A 24 25.24 -27.56 -5.18
CA ILE A 24 25.12 -28.93 -4.63
C ILE A 24 24.94 -29.94 -5.77
N SER A 25 24.09 -29.64 -6.76
CA SER A 25 23.87 -30.50 -7.92
C SER A 25 25.14 -30.67 -8.72
N GLU A 26 25.89 -29.61 -8.97
CA GLU A 26 27.19 -29.64 -9.67
C GLU A 26 28.23 -30.50 -8.92
N TYR A 27 28.31 -30.38 -7.61
CA TYR A 27 29.18 -31.24 -6.80
C TYR A 27 28.81 -32.71 -6.96
N GLY A 28 27.50 -33.03 -6.94
CA GLY A 28 27.01 -34.40 -7.18
C GLY A 28 27.34 -34.93 -8.57
N VAL A 29 27.15 -34.13 -9.61
CA VAL A 29 27.51 -34.45 -11.00
C VAL A 29 29.00 -34.66 -11.13
N THR A 30 29.82 -33.80 -10.59
CA THR A 30 31.29 -33.93 -10.58
C THR A 30 31.73 -35.24 -9.95
N LYS A 31 31.21 -35.59 -8.79
CA LYS A 31 31.53 -36.83 -8.08
C LYS A 31 31.12 -38.07 -8.88
N LEU A 32 29.92 -38.04 -9.48
CA LEU A 32 29.42 -39.15 -10.31
C LEU A 32 30.30 -39.36 -11.56
N LEU A 33 30.65 -38.26 -12.24
CA LEU A 33 31.48 -38.32 -13.43
C LEU A 33 32.88 -38.86 -13.12
N ASN A 34 33.50 -38.38 -12.03
CA ASN A 34 34.84 -38.81 -11.63
C ASN A 34 34.90 -40.30 -11.30
N HIS A 35 33.92 -40.87 -10.58
CA HIS A 35 33.99 -42.21 -10.10
C HIS A 35 33.43 -43.28 -11.08
N THR A 36 32.57 -42.89 -12.01
CA THR A 36 31.87 -43.89 -12.85
C THR A 36 32.08 -43.67 -14.34
N LEU A 37 31.81 -42.51 -14.86
CA LEU A 37 31.64 -42.30 -16.30
C LEU A 37 33.00 -42.06 -17.01
N ILE A 38 33.82 -41.20 -16.46
CA ILE A 38 35.11 -40.80 -17.07
C ILE A 38 36.10 -42.00 -17.11
N PRO A 39 36.33 -42.76 -16.02
CA PRO A 39 37.21 -43.92 -16.07
C PRO A 39 36.77 -44.96 -17.09
N VAL A 40 35.46 -45.26 -17.16
CA VAL A 40 34.92 -46.22 -18.12
C VAL A 40 35.08 -45.79 -19.58
N ILE A 41 34.85 -44.51 -19.86
CA ILE A 41 35.01 -43.98 -21.22
C ILE A 41 36.48 -43.98 -21.63
N PHE A 42 37.40 -43.54 -20.78
CA PHE A 42 38.80 -43.44 -21.14
C PHE A 42 39.49 -44.81 -21.21
N SER A 43 39.16 -45.76 -20.35
CA SER A 43 39.71 -47.11 -20.42
C SER A 43 39.20 -47.88 -21.64
N ASN A 44 37.91 -47.86 -21.93
CA ASN A 44 37.31 -48.68 -22.97
C ASN A 44 37.50 -48.12 -24.39
N PHE A 45 37.42 -46.79 -24.54
CA PHE A 45 37.46 -46.16 -25.87
C PHE A 45 38.87 -45.66 -26.26
N PHE A 46 39.65 -45.21 -25.29
CA PHE A 46 40.94 -44.58 -25.58
C PHE A 46 42.14 -45.47 -25.19
N GLN A 47 41.89 -46.61 -24.47
CA GLN A 47 42.94 -47.53 -24.02
C GLN A 47 44.04 -46.87 -23.18
N ILE A 48 43.69 -45.81 -22.46
CA ILE A 48 44.59 -45.07 -21.59
C ILE A 48 44.41 -45.63 -20.18
N ASN A 49 45.27 -46.58 -19.78
CA ASN A 49 45.20 -47.29 -18.49
C ASN A 49 45.90 -46.56 -17.34
N ASP A 50 46.69 -45.52 -17.64
CA ASP A 50 47.46 -44.75 -16.66
C ASP A 50 46.82 -43.38 -16.35
N PHE A 51 45.51 -43.36 -16.12
CA PHE A 51 44.86 -42.19 -15.58
C PHE A 51 45.06 -42.16 -14.05
N ASN A 52 46.04 -41.39 -13.60
CA ASN A 52 46.21 -41.08 -12.19
C ASN A 52 44.99 -40.25 -11.71
N GLU A 53 44.44 -40.54 -10.52
CA GLU A 53 43.29 -39.82 -9.95
C GLU A 53 43.43 -38.30 -9.99
N ASP A 54 44.65 -37.79 -9.73
CA ASP A 54 44.98 -36.38 -9.76
C ASP A 54 44.76 -35.72 -11.16
N LYS A 55 45.05 -36.47 -12.24
CA LYS A 55 44.84 -35.94 -13.62
C LYS A 55 43.36 -35.94 -14.01
N LEU A 56 42.60 -36.87 -13.46
CA LEU A 56 41.18 -37.01 -13.67
C LEU A 56 40.42 -35.84 -12.96
N GLU A 57 40.77 -35.56 -11.71
CA GLU A 57 40.23 -34.41 -10.98
C GLU A 57 40.54 -33.09 -11.68
N GLY A 58 41.76 -32.92 -12.17
CA GLY A 58 42.17 -31.78 -12.96
C GLY A 58 41.30 -31.55 -14.21
N LEU A 59 40.98 -32.61 -14.95
CA LEU A 59 40.17 -32.56 -16.15
C LEU A 59 38.71 -32.16 -15.84
N VAL A 60 38.13 -32.73 -14.77
CA VAL A 60 36.76 -32.39 -14.36
C VAL A 60 36.65 -30.98 -13.82
N ILE A 61 37.59 -30.52 -13.02
CA ILE A 61 37.67 -29.15 -12.55
C ILE A 61 37.74 -28.18 -13.72
N THR A 62 38.48 -28.51 -14.76
CA THR A 62 38.61 -27.70 -15.95
C THR A 62 37.35 -27.65 -16.79
N LEU A 63 36.63 -28.75 -16.94
CA LEU A 63 35.33 -28.81 -17.62
C LEU A 63 34.27 -28.00 -16.85
N PHE A 64 34.29 -28.06 -15.52
CA PHE A 64 33.45 -27.22 -14.67
C PHE A 64 33.80 -25.73 -14.86
N ALA A 65 35.08 -25.38 -14.85
CA ALA A 65 35.53 -24.00 -15.07
C ALA A 65 35.14 -23.48 -16.47
N LEU A 66 35.20 -24.32 -17.49
CA LEU A 66 34.76 -24.01 -18.86
C LEU A 66 33.24 -23.76 -18.91
N SER A 67 32.43 -24.64 -18.29
CA SER A 67 30.98 -24.46 -18.24
C SER A 67 30.60 -23.19 -17.51
N ALA A 68 31.21 -22.90 -16.36
CA ALA A 68 31.03 -21.69 -15.61
C ALA A 68 31.39 -20.43 -16.41
N SER A 69 32.51 -20.48 -17.14
CA SER A 69 32.95 -19.37 -18.01
C SER A 69 31.95 -19.09 -19.13
N ILE A 70 31.42 -20.12 -19.81
CA ILE A 70 30.40 -19.98 -20.86
C ILE A 70 29.13 -19.34 -20.29
N ILE A 71 28.64 -19.80 -19.15
CA ILE A 71 27.44 -19.28 -18.51
C ILE A 71 27.64 -17.81 -18.12
N LEU A 72 28.76 -17.47 -17.51
CA LEU A 72 29.09 -16.08 -17.15
C LEU A 72 29.19 -15.17 -18.38
N GLN A 73 29.68 -15.67 -19.52
CA GLN A 73 29.68 -14.92 -20.78
C GLN A 73 28.26 -14.65 -21.29
N LEU A 74 27.35 -15.63 -21.20
CA LEU A 74 25.94 -15.45 -21.59
C LEU A 74 25.24 -14.43 -20.66
N ILE A 75 25.49 -14.53 -19.36
CA ILE A 75 24.95 -13.58 -18.37
C ILE A 75 25.47 -12.15 -18.62
N LYS A 76 26.74 -12.00 -18.97
CA LYS A 76 27.37 -10.71 -19.28
C LYS A 76 26.64 -9.95 -20.40
N VAL A 77 26.10 -10.64 -21.40
CA VAL A 77 25.38 -10.04 -22.54
C VAL A 77 24.09 -9.35 -22.11
N VAL A 78 23.45 -9.85 -21.03
CA VAL A 78 22.14 -9.37 -20.58
C VAL A 78 22.24 -8.29 -19.50
N LEU A 79 23.40 -8.15 -18.84
CA LEU A 79 23.57 -7.27 -17.69
C LEU A 79 23.98 -5.83 -18.05
N PRO A 80 23.59 -4.84 -17.21
CA PRO A 80 24.06 -3.46 -17.33
C PRO A 80 25.58 -3.35 -17.23
N VAL A 81 26.17 -2.38 -17.92
CA VAL A 81 27.63 -2.17 -18.06
C VAL A 81 28.43 -2.30 -16.76
N PRO A 82 28.07 -1.70 -15.60
CA PRO A 82 28.88 -1.80 -14.40
C PRO A 82 28.95 -3.23 -13.82
N LEU A 83 27.90 -4.01 -13.96
CA LEU A 83 27.85 -5.42 -13.51
C LEU A 83 28.56 -6.35 -14.50
N SER A 84 28.49 -6.06 -15.80
CA SER A 84 29.18 -6.84 -16.83
C SER A 84 30.69 -6.80 -16.67
N TYR A 85 31.27 -5.66 -16.23
CA TYR A 85 32.70 -5.53 -15.95
C TYR A 85 33.15 -6.42 -14.78
N SER A 86 32.35 -6.49 -13.70
CA SER A 86 32.67 -7.37 -12.56
C SER A 86 32.66 -8.85 -12.95
N ILE A 87 31.72 -9.25 -13.81
CA ILE A 87 31.65 -10.62 -14.34
C ILE A 87 32.86 -10.90 -15.26
N GLU A 88 33.28 -9.96 -16.07
CA GLU A 88 34.46 -10.09 -16.90
C GLU A 88 35.74 -10.36 -16.09
N CYS A 89 35.92 -9.67 -14.97
CA CYS A 89 36.99 -9.96 -14.03
C CYS A 89 36.96 -11.42 -13.52
N VAL A 90 35.78 -11.93 -13.17
CA VAL A 90 35.63 -13.33 -12.74
C VAL A 90 35.95 -14.32 -13.86
N ILE A 91 35.45 -14.07 -15.08
CA ILE A 91 35.76 -14.89 -16.27
C ILE A 91 37.25 -14.93 -16.51
N ASN A 92 37.95 -13.79 -16.43
CA ASN A 92 39.40 -13.70 -16.64
C ASN A 92 40.19 -14.50 -15.59
N VAL A 93 39.73 -14.48 -14.33
CA VAL A 93 40.34 -15.29 -13.25
C VAL A 93 40.16 -16.77 -13.52
N ILE A 94 38.94 -17.20 -13.92
CA ILE A 94 38.66 -18.59 -14.27
C ILE A 94 39.51 -19.03 -15.46
N ASN A 95 39.54 -18.26 -16.52
CA ASN A 95 40.31 -18.58 -17.73
C ASN A 95 41.82 -18.67 -17.46
N LYS A 96 42.35 -17.77 -16.66
CA LYS A 96 43.77 -17.73 -16.33
C LYS A 96 44.21 -18.90 -15.45
N ASN A 97 43.41 -19.26 -14.45
CA ASN A 97 43.83 -20.24 -13.45
C ASN A 97 43.46 -21.68 -13.86
N PHE A 98 42.42 -21.89 -14.62
CA PHE A 98 41.91 -23.24 -14.92
C PHE A 98 42.01 -23.61 -16.41
N LEU A 99 41.81 -22.67 -17.35
CA LEU A 99 41.77 -23.00 -18.78
C LEU A 99 43.13 -22.82 -19.46
N SER A 100 43.89 -21.81 -19.09
CA SER A 100 45.20 -21.57 -19.73
C SER A 100 46.27 -22.64 -19.49
N PRO A 101 46.34 -23.31 -18.30
CA PRO A 101 47.28 -24.41 -18.10
C PRO A 101 46.99 -25.60 -18.99
N LEU A 102 45.73 -25.92 -19.24
CA LEU A 102 45.30 -27.07 -20.03
C LEU A 102 45.64 -26.92 -21.52
N VAL A 103 45.51 -25.72 -22.04
CA VAL A 103 45.88 -25.42 -23.42
C VAL A 103 47.40 -25.51 -23.62
N ARG A 104 48.18 -25.25 -22.56
CA ARG A 104 49.64 -25.25 -22.62
C ARG A 104 50.29 -26.62 -22.47
N GLU A 105 49.77 -27.49 -21.66
CA GLU A 105 50.35 -28.82 -21.34
C GLU A 105 49.73 -29.99 -22.10
N GLY A 106 48.46 -29.87 -22.55
CA GLY A 106 47.70 -31.04 -23.06
C GLY A 106 47.64 -31.16 -24.58
N SER A 107 47.96 -30.14 -25.36
CA SER A 107 47.58 -30.11 -26.76
C SER A 107 48.57 -30.76 -27.74
N GLU A 108 49.86 -30.85 -27.41
CA GLU A 108 50.83 -31.29 -28.43
C GLU A 108 51.19 -32.77 -28.42
N SER A 109 51.05 -33.47 -27.31
CA SER A 109 51.56 -34.89 -27.23
C SER A 109 50.53 -35.98 -27.35
N VAL A 110 49.26 -35.79 -26.93
CA VAL A 110 48.24 -36.81 -26.91
C VAL A 110 47.38 -36.78 -28.18
N LEU A 111 46.97 -35.61 -28.63
CA LEU A 111 46.12 -35.44 -29.80
C LEU A 111 46.82 -35.74 -31.13
N SER A 112 48.09 -35.43 -31.25
CA SER A 112 48.86 -35.63 -32.48
C SER A 112 49.07 -37.12 -32.82
N ASN A 113 49.05 -37.98 -31.84
CA ASN A 113 49.25 -39.43 -32.02
C ASN A 113 47.92 -40.22 -32.23
N MET A 114 46.77 -39.55 -32.17
CA MET A 114 45.48 -40.20 -32.36
C MET A 114 45.01 -40.14 -33.80
N SER A 115 44.33 -41.22 -34.29
CA SER A 115 43.67 -41.19 -35.60
C SER A 115 42.52 -40.18 -35.59
N TYR A 116 42.22 -39.57 -36.77
CA TYR A 116 41.11 -38.59 -36.92
C TYR A 116 39.78 -39.08 -36.36
N GLY A 117 39.45 -40.40 -36.46
CA GLY A 117 38.24 -40.96 -35.87
C GLY A 117 38.22 -40.93 -34.35
N LYS A 118 39.37 -41.14 -33.70
CA LYS A 118 39.49 -41.07 -32.23
C LYS A 118 39.44 -39.61 -31.75
N GLN A 119 40.01 -38.68 -32.50
CA GLN A 119 39.91 -37.23 -32.18
C GLN A 119 38.46 -36.71 -32.25
N SER A 120 37.70 -37.10 -33.27
CA SER A 120 36.28 -36.74 -33.40
C SER A 120 35.42 -37.35 -32.30
N LEU A 121 35.70 -38.62 -31.92
CA LEU A 121 35.02 -39.27 -30.81
C LEU A 121 35.31 -38.58 -29.46
N LEU A 122 36.56 -38.23 -29.22
CA LEU A 122 36.95 -37.44 -28.00
C LEU A 122 36.18 -36.12 -27.92
N LEU A 123 36.08 -35.39 -29.01
CA LEU A 123 35.39 -34.13 -29.07
C LEU A 123 33.89 -34.32 -28.75
N LEU A 124 33.24 -35.36 -29.30
CA LEU A 124 31.83 -35.67 -28.99
C LEU A 124 31.65 -36.00 -27.50
N VAL A 125 32.57 -36.80 -26.91
CA VAL A 125 32.52 -37.10 -25.47
C VAL A 125 32.69 -35.85 -24.63
N LEU A 126 33.61 -34.97 -24.97
CA LEU A 126 33.79 -33.69 -24.26
C LEU A 126 32.56 -32.79 -24.34
N VAL A 127 31.94 -32.69 -25.53
CA VAL A 127 30.69 -31.94 -25.70
C VAL A 127 29.55 -32.56 -24.88
N PHE A 128 29.46 -33.92 -24.84
CA PHE A 128 28.46 -34.60 -24.03
C PHE A 128 28.65 -34.35 -22.53
N ILE A 129 29.88 -34.44 -22.03
CA ILE A 129 30.19 -34.14 -20.62
C ILE A 129 29.88 -32.68 -20.30
N LEU A 130 30.26 -31.75 -21.18
CA LEU A 130 29.96 -30.33 -21.02
C LEU A 130 28.45 -30.08 -20.97
N SER A 131 27.67 -30.79 -21.80
CA SER A 131 26.20 -30.63 -21.76
C SER A 131 25.59 -31.09 -20.44
N ILE A 132 26.13 -32.15 -19.83
CA ILE A 132 25.71 -32.63 -18.50
C ILE A 132 25.94 -31.54 -17.42
N PHE A 133 27.06 -30.84 -17.47
CA PHE A 133 27.36 -29.73 -16.55
C PHE A 133 26.43 -28.53 -16.77
N LEU A 134 25.91 -28.30 -17.98
CA LEU A 134 25.01 -27.20 -18.26
C LEU A 134 23.58 -27.44 -17.77
N ILE A 135 23.15 -28.71 -17.63
CA ILE A 135 21.77 -29.03 -17.24
C ILE A 135 21.33 -28.39 -15.90
N PRO A 136 22.07 -28.49 -14.79
CA PRO A 136 21.67 -27.90 -13.53
C PRO A 136 21.48 -26.38 -13.61
N PHE A 137 22.31 -25.69 -14.37
CA PHE A 137 22.21 -24.25 -14.58
C PHE A 137 20.95 -23.89 -15.38
N VAL A 138 20.67 -24.60 -16.47
CA VAL A 138 19.47 -24.37 -17.28
C VAL A 138 18.20 -24.65 -16.47
N LEU A 139 18.16 -25.76 -15.73
CA LEU A 139 17.03 -26.11 -14.89
C LEU A 139 16.84 -25.08 -13.76
N GLY A 140 17.92 -24.64 -13.12
CA GLY A 140 17.88 -23.60 -12.10
C GLY A 140 17.40 -22.25 -12.63
N ALA A 141 17.87 -21.87 -13.81
CA ALA A 141 17.44 -20.62 -14.47
C ALA A 141 15.96 -20.67 -14.84
N LEU A 142 15.49 -21.80 -15.41
CA LEU A 142 14.07 -22.02 -15.72
C LEU A 142 13.20 -21.98 -14.45
N TYR A 143 13.60 -22.68 -13.41
CA TYR A 143 12.89 -22.69 -12.13
C TYR A 143 12.77 -21.26 -11.56
N TYR A 144 13.88 -20.53 -11.50
CA TYR A 144 13.88 -19.18 -11.00
C TYR A 144 13.03 -18.23 -11.86
N SER A 145 13.13 -18.34 -13.18
CA SER A 145 12.33 -17.55 -14.12
C SER A 145 10.83 -17.78 -13.93
N ILE A 146 10.40 -19.05 -13.86
CA ILE A 146 8.98 -19.41 -13.63
C ILE A 146 8.53 -18.87 -12.26
N PHE A 147 9.37 -19.00 -11.22
CA PHE A 147 9.06 -18.45 -9.91
C PHE A 147 8.84 -16.92 -9.96
N VAL A 148 9.74 -16.18 -10.60
CA VAL A 148 9.64 -14.71 -10.74
C VAL A 148 8.37 -14.33 -11.49
N ILE A 149 8.09 -14.98 -12.63
CA ILE A 149 6.88 -14.70 -13.44
C ILE A 149 5.61 -14.92 -12.62
N ASN A 150 5.49 -16.08 -11.96
CA ASN A 150 4.32 -16.41 -11.15
C ASN A 150 4.14 -15.42 -9.98
N TYR A 151 5.23 -15.07 -9.30
CA TYR A 151 5.18 -14.14 -8.19
C TYR A 151 4.79 -12.72 -8.63
N MET A 152 5.32 -12.24 -9.75
CA MET A 152 4.97 -10.95 -10.34
C MET A 152 3.50 -10.91 -10.78
N GLN A 153 2.98 -11.99 -11.36
CA GLN A 153 1.56 -12.07 -11.74
C GLN A 153 0.63 -11.97 -10.53
N VAL A 154 0.97 -12.62 -9.41
CA VAL A 154 0.19 -12.51 -8.17
C VAL A 154 0.23 -11.08 -7.64
N PHE A 155 1.40 -10.47 -7.61
CA PHE A 155 1.59 -9.08 -7.17
C PHE A 155 0.76 -8.09 -8.00
N GLU A 156 0.82 -8.20 -9.34
CA GLU A 156 0.01 -7.37 -10.24
C GLU A 156 -1.51 -7.58 -10.09
N ARG A 157 -1.93 -8.84 -9.86
CA ARG A 157 -3.37 -9.15 -9.65
C ARG A 157 -3.90 -8.45 -8.40
N GLU A 158 -3.14 -8.46 -7.31
CA GLU A 158 -3.53 -7.79 -6.07
C GLU A 158 -3.58 -6.27 -6.24
N ASP A 159 -2.62 -5.67 -6.94
CA ASP A 159 -2.64 -4.22 -7.19
C ASP A 159 -3.80 -3.82 -8.11
N ARG A 160 -4.06 -4.60 -9.16
CA ARG A 160 -5.24 -4.38 -10.04
C ARG A 160 -6.57 -4.61 -9.31
N ALA A 161 -6.62 -5.53 -8.33
CA ALA A 161 -7.81 -5.76 -7.53
C ALA A 161 -8.10 -4.54 -6.63
N LYS A 162 -7.07 -4.00 -5.95
CA LYS A 162 -7.18 -2.78 -5.14
C LYS A 162 -7.61 -1.57 -5.97
N TYR A 163 -7.01 -1.40 -7.14
CA TYR A 163 -7.35 -0.31 -8.06
C TYR A 163 -8.81 -0.40 -8.52
N ARG A 164 -9.29 -1.62 -8.89
CA ARG A 164 -10.69 -1.85 -9.27
C ARG A 164 -11.67 -1.59 -8.12
N GLU A 165 -11.29 -1.97 -6.90
CA GLU A 165 -12.09 -1.70 -5.72
C GLU A 165 -12.21 -0.19 -5.46
N PHE A 166 -11.09 0.53 -5.59
CA PHE A 166 -11.06 1.99 -5.49
C PHE A 166 -11.95 2.65 -6.56
N GLU A 167 -11.84 2.25 -7.82
CA GLU A 167 -12.68 2.75 -8.91
C GLU A 167 -14.16 2.45 -8.69
N ARG A 168 -14.48 1.23 -8.20
CA ARG A 168 -15.86 0.86 -7.87
C ARG A 168 -16.41 1.75 -6.76
N LYS A 169 -15.66 1.96 -5.68
CA LYS A 169 -16.08 2.86 -4.59
C LYS A 169 -16.30 4.28 -5.11
N ARG A 170 -15.40 4.79 -5.95
CA ARG A 170 -15.55 6.11 -6.58
C ARG A 170 -16.79 6.22 -7.46
N ASN A 171 -17.07 5.21 -8.27
CA ASN A 171 -18.24 5.22 -9.15
C ASN A 171 -19.57 5.12 -8.38
N LEU A 172 -19.61 4.30 -7.33
CA LEU A 172 -20.75 4.28 -6.40
C LEU A 172 -20.98 5.63 -5.76
N MET A 173 -19.90 6.28 -5.29
CA MET A 173 -19.90 7.62 -4.75
C MET A 173 -20.53 8.64 -5.69
N ILE A 174 -20.11 8.68 -6.95
CA ILE A 174 -20.68 9.61 -7.95
C ILE A 174 -22.17 9.34 -8.18
N SER A 175 -22.58 8.07 -8.19
CA SER A 175 -23.98 7.67 -8.34
C SER A 175 -24.84 8.15 -7.16
N ASP A 176 -24.35 7.97 -5.93
CA ASP A 176 -25.05 8.40 -4.71
C ASP A 176 -25.22 9.92 -4.65
N ILE A 177 -24.17 10.68 -5.02
CA ILE A 177 -24.23 12.15 -5.11
C ILE A 177 -25.23 12.59 -6.16
N ALA A 178 -25.21 11.99 -7.35
CA ALA A 178 -26.17 12.31 -8.41
C ALA A 178 -27.60 12.07 -7.96
N HIS A 179 -27.85 11.00 -7.20
CA HIS A 179 -29.16 10.71 -6.60
C HIS A 179 -29.55 11.77 -5.57
N ASP A 180 -28.63 12.13 -4.65
CA ASP A 180 -28.90 13.07 -3.55
C ASP A 180 -29.03 14.53 -4.04
N LEU A 181 -28.48 14.86 -5.20
CA LEU A 181 -28.69 16.13 -5.90
C LEU A 181 -30.01 16.14 -6.69
N LYS A 182 -30.41 15.02 -7.30
CA LYS A 182 -31.63 14.91 -8.11
C LYS A 182 -32.89 15.21 -7.30
N THR A 183 -32.97 14.71 -6.06
CA THR A 183 -34.14 14.86 -5.20
C THR A 183 -34.45 16.34 -4.89
N PRO A 184 -33.53 17.16 -4.32
CA PRO A 184 -33.80 18.57 -4.05
C PRO A 184 -34.01 19.36 -5.35
N MET A 185 -33.30 19.03 -6.45
CA MET A 185 -33.47 19.68 -7.75
C MET A 185 -34.90 19.50 -8.30
N THR A 186 -35.47 18.28 -8.21
CA THR A 186 -36.84 17.98 -8.62
C THR A 186 -37.83 18.78 -7.78
N THR A 187 -37.60 18.91 -6.45
CA THR A 187 -38.45 19.69 -5.55
C THR A 187 -38.40 21.17 -5.89
N VAL A 188 -37.21 21.74 -6.11
CA VAL A 188 -37.02 23.14 -6.52
C VAL A 188 -37.76 23.43 -7.83
N SER A 189 -37.57 22.56 -8.83
CA SER A 189 -38.26 22.70 -10.14
C SER A 189 -39.77 22.62 -9.99
N GLY A 190 -40.28 21.68 -9.18
CA GLY A 190 -41.74 21.53 -8.93
C GLY A 190 -42.34 22.76 -8.23
N TYR A 191 -41.68 23.27 -7.22
CA TYR A 191 -42.14 24.48 -6.51
C TYR A 191 -42.09 25.75 -7.39
N ALA A 192 -41.01 25.91 -8.15
CA ALA A 192 -40.89 27.00 -9.09
C ALA A 192 -41.96 26.98 -10.18
N MET A 193 -42.28 25.77 -10.71
CA MET A 193 -43.33 25.60 -11.69
C MET A 193 -44.72 25.90 -11.08
N ALA A 194 -45.04 25.41 -9.89
CA ALA A 194 -46.28 25.70 -9.20
C ALA A 194 -46.50 27.21 -8.93
N LEU A 195 -45.42 27.93 -8.58
CA LEU A 195 -45.46 29.39 -8.43
C LEU A 195 -45.65 30.09 -9.76
N SER A 196 -44.99 29.64 -10.84
CA SER A 196 -45.09 30.22 -12.19
C SER A 196 -46.47 30.05 -12.79
N ASP A 197 -47.08 28.85 -12.58
CA ASP A 197 -48.41 28.50 -13.11
C ASP A 197 -49.58 29.10 -12.30
N GLY A 198 -49.25 29.85 -11.22
CA GLY A 198 -50.26 30.50 -10.37
C GLY A 198 -51.08 29.50 -9.53
N MET A 199 -50.56 28.26 -9.36
CA MET A 199 -51.25 27.21 -8.59
C MET A 199 -51.14 27.40 -7.08
N VAL A 200 -50.29 28.32 -6.61
CA VAL A 200 -50.05 28.59 -5.19
C VAL A 200 -50.78 29.80 -4.75
N SER A 201 -51.57 29.71 -3.67
CA SER A 201 -52.27 30.85 -3.07
C SER A 201 -51.26 31.85 -2.48
N ASP A 202 -51.67 33.14 -2.44
CA ASP A 202 -50.78 34.24 -2.04
C ASP A 202 -50.19 34.08 -0.63
N ASP A 203 -50.94 33.47 0.29
CA ASP A 203 -50.55 33.18 1.67
C ASP A 203 -49.44 32.09 1.75
N LYS A 204 -49.34 31.23 0.74
CA LYS A 204 -48.30 30.14 0.70
C LYS A 204 -47.11 30.43 -0.19
N LYS A 205 -47.13 31.55 -0.96
CA LYS A 205 -46.02 31.88 -1.86
C LYS A 205 -44.69 31.98 -1.13
N GLN A 206 -44.67 32.59 0.05
CA GLN A 206 -43.47 32.72 0.86
C GLN A 206 -42.91 31.37 1.33
N GLU A 207 -43.77 30.44 1.77
CA GLU A 207 -43.39 29.08 2.16
C GLU A 207 -42.68 28.34 1.02
N TYR A 208 -43.22 28.46 -0.21
CA TYR A 208 -42.59 27.84 -1.39
C TYR A 208 -41.25 28.47 -1.74
N LEU A 209 -41.11 29.78 -1.64
CA LEU A 209 -39.83 30.50 -1.84
C LEU A 209 -38.79 30.08 -0.81
N ASP A 210 -39.19 30.00 0.46
CA ASP A 210 -38.30 29.58 1.56
C ASP A 210 -37.85 28.14 1.38
N ALA A 211 -38.75 27.26 0.93
CA ALA A 211 -38.43 25.87 0.62
C ALA A 211 -37.45 25.76 -0.57
N ILE A 212 -37.63 26.58 -1.63
CA ILE A 212 -36.71 26.64 -2.76
C ILE A 212 -35.30 27.07 -2.28
N ASN A 213 -35.26 28.16 -1.46
CA ASN A 213 -33.99 28.66 -0.90
C ASN A 213 -33.30 27.62 -0.04
N ALA A 214 -34.00 26.95 0.87
CA ALA A 214 -33.48 25.93 1.74
C ALA A 214 -32.91 24.72 0.94
N LYS A 215 -33.62 24.29 -0.10
CA LYS A 215 -33.17 23.18 -0.96
C LYS A 215 -31.99 23.58 -1.83
N SER A 216 -31.96 24.83 -2.34
CA SER A 216 -30.82 25.36 -3.12
C SER A 216 -29.56 25.48 -2.27
N LYS A 217 -29.68 25.99 -1.03
CA LYS A 217 -28.57 26.05 -0.07
C LYS A 217 -28.01 24.65 0.19
N ARG A 218 -28.90 23.68 0.45
CA ARG A 218 -28.50 22.28 0.68
C ARG A 218 -27.74 21.70 -0.52
N MET A 219 -28.18 21.94 -1.77
CA MET A 219 -27.46 21.49 -2.97
C MET A 219 -26.07 22.10 -3.05
N ASN A 220 -25.93 23.39 -2.75
CA ASN A 220 -24.65 24.07 -2.76
C ASN A 220 -23.69 23.49 -1.69
N ASP A 221 -24.19 23.18 -0.51
CA ASP A 221 -23.42 22.54 0.57
C ASP A 221 -22.92 21.16 0.15
N LEU A 222 -23.78 20.35 -0.51
CA LEU A 222 -23.41 19.05 -1.07
C LEU A 222 -22.29 19.16 -2.12
N ILE A 223 -22.43 20.11 -3.04
CA ILE A 223 -21.41 20.37 -4.09
C ILE A 223 -20.08 20.78 -3.46
N ASN A 224 -20.10 21.66 -2.46
CA ASN A 224 -18.89 22.11 -1.77
C ASN A 224 -18.19 20.97 -1.04
N LEU A 225 -18.95 20.11 -0.34
CA LEU A 225 -18.40 18.91 0.30
C LEU A 225 -17.78 17.93 -0.70
N LEU A 226 -18.41 17.77 -1.87
CA LEU A 226 -17.85 16.97 -2.95
C LEU A 226 -16.54 17.54 -3.47
N PHE A 227 -16.49 18.86 -3.71
CA PHE A 227 -15.25 19.52 -4.14
C PHE A 227 -14.13 19.36 -3.12
N ASP A 228 -14.43 19.51 -1.83
CA ASP A 228 -13.47 19.32 -0.75
C ASP A 228 -12.95 17.88 -0.73
N TYR A 229 -13.84 16.89 -0.86
CA TYR A 229 -13.45 15.48 -0.92
C TYR A 229 -12.54 15.17 -2.11
N VAL A 230 -12.94 15.60 -3.32
CA VAL A 230 -12.16 15.38 -4.56
C VAL A 230 -10.81 16.09 -4.49
N LYS A 231 -10.77 17.32 -3.96
CA LYS A 231 -9.53 18.09 -3.77
C LYS A 231 -8.57 17.36 -2.83
N LEU A 232 -9.06 16.85 -1.70
CA LEU A 232 -8.27 16.07 -0.75
C LEU A 232 -7.82 14.72 -1.32
N ASP A 233 -8.52 14.19 -2.34
CA ASP A 233 -8.20 12.91 -3.00
C ASP A 233 -7.28 13.05 -4.21
N SER A 234 -7.04 14.28 -4.69
CA SER A 234 -6.21 14.52 -5.87
C SER A 234 -4.73 14.21 -5.59
N GLU A 235 -4.07 13.57 -6.56
CA GLU A 235 -2.62 13.42 -6.56
C GLU A 235 -1.98 14.82 -6.57
N GLY A 236 -1.24 15.16 -5.50
CA GLY A 236 -0.56 16.46 -5.38
C GLY A 236 -1.17 17.42 -4.37
N PHE A 237 -2.32 17.13 -3.75
CA PHE A 237 -2.78 17.93 -2.63
C PHE A 237 -1.84 17.77 -1.44
N THR A 238 -1.34 18.88 -0.93
CA THR A 238 -0.47 18.94 0.26
C THR A 238 -1.07 19.86 1.29
N LEU A 239 -0.97 19.49 2.56
CA LEU A 239 -1.39 20.32 3.69
C LEU A 239 -0.44 21.51 3.85
N GLU A 240 -1.00 22.71 4.07
CA GLU A 240 -0.25 23.91 4.43
C GLU A 240 -0.04 23.96 5.95
N LYS A 241 0.84 23.09 6.45
CA LYS A 241 1.11 22.98 7.89
C LYS A 241 1.84 24.20 8.42
N SER A 242 1.38 24.70 9.57
CA SER A 242 1.98 25.80 10.34
C SER A 242 1.92 25.48 11.83
N LYS A 243 2.57 26.30 12.65
CA LYS A 243 2.42 26.25 14.11
C LYS A 243 1.07 26.79 14.50
N VAL A 244 0.22 25.95 15.07
CA VAL A 244 -1.16 26.26 15.46
C VAL A 244 -1.34 25.99 16.95
N ASP A 245 -1.89 26.94 17.67
CA ASP A 245 -2.39 26.72 19.02
C ASP A 245 -3.71 25.95 18.97
N ILE A 246 -3.66 24.69 19.38
CA ILE A 246 -4.84 23.80 19.32
C ILE A 246 -5.90 24.17 20.33
N CYS A 247 -5.52 24.75 21.48
CA CYS A 247 -6.47 25.23 22.49
C CYS A 247 -7.32 26.38 21.94
N GLU A 248 -6.67 27.34 21.28
CA GLU A 248 -7.36 28.48 20.66
C GLU A 248 -8.21 28.03 19.48
N LEU A 249 -7.68 27.16 18.61
CA LEU A 249 -8.44 26.63 17.47
C LEU A 249 -9.72 25.91 17.91
N LEU A 250 -9.66 25.09 18.97
CA LEU A 250 -10.86 24.42 19.48
C LEU A 250 -11.89 25.41 20.01
N ARG A 251 -11.46 26.45 20.77
CA ARG A 251 -12.34 27.51 21.25
C ARG A 251 -12.98 28.29 20.10
N GLU A 252 -12.19 28.65 19.06
CA GLU A 252 -12.69 29.30 17.84
C GLU A 252 -13.78 28.45 17.15
N CYS A 253 -13.54 27.13 16.99
CA CYS A 253 -14.50 26.21 16.37
C CYS A 253 -15.80 26.12 17.19
N VAL A 254 -15.71 25.98 18.49
CA VAL A 254 -16.90 25.92 19.37
C VAL A 254 -17.64 27.24 19.36
N ALA A 255 -16.94 28.37 19.47
CA ALA A 255 -17.57 29.70 19.44
C ALA A 255 -18.30 29.95 18.08
N PHE A 256 -17.74 29.50 16.97
CA PHE A 256 -18.37 29.59 15.66
C PHE A 256 -19.67 28.78 15.57
N GLN A 257 -19.74 27.63 16.24
CA GLN A 257 -20.91 26.75 16.25
C GLN A 257 -21.88 27.02 17.41
N TYR A 258 -21.58 27.98 18.29
CA TYR A 258 -22.29 28.16 19.54
C TYR A 258 -23.80 28.39 19.33
N GLN A 259 -24.15 29.25 18.35
CA GLN A 259 -25.54 29.52 18.06
C GLN A 259 -26.30 28.25 17.58
N ASP A 260 -25.66 27.44 16.73
CA ASP A 260 -26.27 26.22 16.23
C ASP A 260 -26.45 25.18 17.38
N ILE A 261 -25.53 25.14 18.35
CA ILE A 261 -25.59 24.31 19.55
C ILE A 261 -26.76 24.75 20.45
N GLU A 262 -26.90 26.06 20.66
CA GLU A 262 -27.95 26.66 21.47
C GLU A 262 -29.34 26.49 20.84
N ASP A 263 -29.44 26.75 19.53
CA ASP A 263 -30.69 26.57 18.76
C ASP A 263 -31.15 25.12 18.70
N ALA A 264 -30.22 24.17 18.76
CA ALA A 264 -30.50 22.74 18.86
C ALA A 264 -30.89 22.28 20.30
N GLY A 265 -30.81 23.17 21.27
CA GLY A 265 -31.14 22.89 22.67
C GLY A 265 -30.14 21.96 23.35
N PHE A 266 -28.85 22.01 22.97
CA PHE A 266 -27.81 21.17 23.53
C PHE A 266 -27.16 21.81 24.76
N GLU A 267 -26.81 20.98 25.74
CA GLU A 267 -25.96 21.37 26.86
C GLU A 267 -24.49 21.20 26.49
N LEU A 268 -23.73 22.30 26.54
CA LEU A 268 -22.30 22.30 26.18
C LEU A 268 -21.40 22.14 27.40
N ASP A 269 -20.49 21.15 27.34
CA ASP A 269 -19.46 20.87 28.35
C ASP A 269 -18.06 21.00 27.72
N LEU A 270 -17.23 21.90 28.25
CA LEU A 270 -15.91 22.21 27.70
C LEU A 270 -14.81 22.01 28.75
N ASP A 271 -13.78 21.25 28.37
CA ASP A 271 -12.53 21.10 29.14
C ASP A 271 -11.33 21.27 28.19
N ILE A 272 -10.95 22.52 27.97
CA ILE A 272 -9.84 22.94 27.12
C ILE A 272 -8.86 23.72 27.99
N PRO A 273 -7.60 23.28 28.14
CA PRO A 273 -6.58 23.97 28.94
C PRO A 273 -6.43 25.44 28.55
N GLU A 274 -6.18 26.30 29.54
CA GLU A 274 -5.89 27.72 29.27
C GLU A 274 -4.50 27.90 28.67
N GLU A 275 -3.57 27.01 28.99
CA GLU A 275 -2.22 27.02 28.45
C GLU A 275 -2.21 26.68 26.96
N SER A 276 -1.40 27.43 26.20
CA SER A 276 -1.22 27.22 24.76
C SER A 276 -0.49 25.90 24.48
N ILE A 277 -1.06 25.07 23.62
CA ILE A 277 -0.43 23.84 23.13
C ILE A 277 -0.24 23.97 21.62
N ILE A 278 1.03 24.08 21.20
CA ILE A 278 1.39 24.27 19.79
C ILE A 278 1.56 22.93 19.11
N ILE A 279 0.89 22.75 17.96
CA ILE A 279 1.04 21.60 17.07
C ILE A 279 1.36 22.05 15.65
N GLU A 280 1.95 21.18 14.84
CA GLU A 280 2.07 21.39 13.39
C GLU A 280 0.83 20.89 12.66
N ALA A 281 -0.01 21.81 12.20
CA ALA A 281 -1.25 21.49 11.49
C ALA A 281 -1.59 22.53 10.41
N ASP A 282 -2.40 22.12 9.44
CA ASP A 282 -3.10 23.04 8.55
C ASP A 282 -4.35 23.56 9.29
N LYS A 283 -4.28 24.83 9.74
CA LYS A 283 -5.32 25.45 10.58
C LYS A 283 -6.71 25.33 9.91
N LEU A 284 -6.80 25.60 8.61
CA LEU A 284 -8.07 25.59 7.87
C LEU A 284 -8.66 24.19 7.80
N GLN A 285 -7.85 23.21 7.37
CA GLN A 285 -8.34 21.83 7.24
C GLN A 285 -8.65 21.21 8.61
N PHE A 286 -7.86 21.53 9.64
CA PHE A 286 -8.10 21.00 10.97
C PHE A 286 -9.33 21.62 11.65
N SER A 287 -9.60 22.92 11.44
CA SER A 287 -10.85 23.56 11.85
C SER A 287 -12.06 22.86 11.22
N ARG A 288 -11.98 22.50 9.93
CA ARG A 288 -13.04 21.73 9.26
C ARG A 288 -13.29 20.35 9.90
N VAL A 289 -12.23 19.68 10.37
CA VAL A 289 -12.39 18.41 11.10
C VAL A 289 -13.24 18.63 12.34
N ILE A 290 -12.88 19.61 13.17
CA ILE A 290 -13.58 19.88 14.45
C ILE A 290 -15.04 20.31 14.19
N THR A 291 -15.26 21.24 13.26
CA THR A 291 -16.61 21.68 12.90
C THR A 291 -17.47 20.53 12.34
N ASN A 292 -16.89 19.64 11.55
CA ASN A 292 -17.60 18.44 11.05
C ASN A 292 -18.01 17.51 12.20
N LEU A 293 -17.17 17.31 13.22
CA LEU A 293 -17.52 16.48 14.37
C LEU A 293 -18.63 17.11 15.22
N ILE A 294 -18.57 18.42 15.47
CA ILE A 294 -19.59 19.17 16.21
C ILE A 294 -20.92 19.16 15.43
N THR A 295 -20.88 19.51 14.14
CA THR A 295 -22.10 19.51 13.29
C THR A 295 -22.71 18.10 13.19
N ASN A 296 -21.88 17.04 13.18
CA ASN A 296 -22.36 15.67 13.21
C ASN A 296 -23.12 15.36 14.50
N ALA A 297 -22.62 15.80 15.66
CA ALA A 297 -23.31 15.65 16.93
C ALA A 297 -24.67 16.39 16.94
N ILE A 298 -24.70 17.65 16.49
CA ILE A 298 -25.94 18.45 16.42
C ILE A 298 -26.98 17.80 15.50
N ARG A 299 -26.54 17.30 14.35
CA ARG A 299 -27.45 16.78 13.32
C ARG A 299 -28.09 15.44 13.66
N HIS A 300 -27.36 14.58 14.39
CA HIS A 300 -27.74 13.18 14.60
C HIS A 300 -28.26 12.89 16.01
N ASN A 301 -28.41 13.89 16.85
CA ASN A 301 -28.99 13.75 18.17
C ASN A 301 -30.21 14.68 18.35
N ASP A 302 -30.98 14.44 19.40
CA ASP A 302 -32.20 15.18 19.73
C ASP A 302 -31.89 16.32 20.69
N GLU A 303 -32.84 17.25 20.84
CA GLU A 303 -32.84 18.31 21.86
C GLU A 303 -32.60 17.74 23.26
N GLY A 304 -31.87 18.47 24.09
CA GLY A 304 -31.46 18.02 25.44
C GLY A 304 -30.22 17.09 25.45
N THR A 305 -29.58 16.85 24.28
CA THR A 305 -28.32 16.12 24.23
C THR A 305 -27.18 16.96 24.80
N LYS A 306 -26.31 16.32 25.60
CA LYS A 306 -25.08 16.92 26.09
C LYS A 306 -23.98 16.75 25.05
N LEU A 307 -23.30 17.85 24.69
CA LEU A 307 -22.15 17.88 23.78
C LEU A 307 -20.91 18.28 24.56
N GLY A 308 -19.88 17.41 24.52
CA GLY A 308 -18.59 17.65 25.18
C GLY A 308 -17.47 17.88 24.19
N VAL A 309 -16.62 18.91 24.44
CA VAL A 309 -15.38 19.11 23.68
C VAL A 309 -14.22 19.21 24.67
N TYR A 310 -13.29 18.26 24.58
CA TYR A 310 -12.21 18.09 25.55
C TYR A 310 -10.86 18.04 24.83
N LEU A 311 -9.85 18.63 25.47
CA LEU A 311 -8.45 18.47 25.09
C LEU A 311 -7.68 17.89 26.27
N LYS A 312 -7.29 16.62 26.17
CA LYS A 312 -6.54 15.90 27.20
C LYS A 312 -5.11 15.66 26.78
N ASN A 313 -4.18 16.11 27.60
CA ASN A 313 -2.75 15.87 27.41
C ASN A 313 -2.27 14.89 28.47
N GLU A 314 -2.08 13.64 28.09
CA GLU A 314 -1.69 12.56 28.98
C GLU A 314 -0.36 11.95 28.51
N TYR A 315 0.68 12.08 29.32
CA TYR A 315 2.03 11.61 29.04
C TYR A 315 2.53 12.16 27.68
N ASP A 316 2.72 11.32 26.68
CA ASP A 316 3.19 11.71 25.35
C ASP A 316 2.06 11.69 24.28
N VAL A 317 0.80 11.80 24.68
CA VAL A 317 -0.34 11.69 23.78
C VAL A 317 -1.34 12.81 24.03
N LEU A 318 -1.57 13.63 23.01
CA LEU A 318 -2.63 14.62 23.00
C LEU A 318 -3.89 14.04 22.39
N ARG A 319 -5.03 14.16 23.06
CA ARG A 319 -6.33 13.68 22.60
C ARG A 319 -7.32 14.83 22.50
N ILE A 320 -7.89 15.00 21.33
CA ILE A 320 -9.03 15.87 21.10
C ILE A 320 -10.26 14.98 21.08
N ILE A 321 -11.26 15.30 21.89
CA ILE A 321 -12.46 14.49 22.06
C ILE A 321 -13.68 15.36 21.79
N VAL A 322 -14.56 14.93 20.90
CA VAL A 322 -15.89 15.45 20.72
C VAL A 322 -16.86 14.33 21.09
N ALA A 323 -17.57 14.50 22.21
CA ALA A 323 -18.44 13.49 22.81
C ALA A 323 -19.90 13.96 22.81
N ASP A 324 -20.84 13.04 22.74
CA ASP A 324 -22.27 13.32 22.90
C ASP A 324 -22.99 12.24 23.73
N SER A 325 -24.10 12.63 24.36
CA SER A 325 -24.94 11.75 25.18
C SER A 325 -26.07 11.09 24.38
N GLY A 326 -26.08 11.21 23.07
CA GLY A 326 -27.12 10.67 22.21
C GLY A 326 -27.07 9.15 22.02
N ASN A 327 -27.88 8.62 21.13
CA ASN A 327 -27.98 7.20 20.87
C ASN A 327 -26.65 6.60 20.38
N LEU A 328 -26.39 5.33 20.78
CA LEU A 328 -25.24 4.58 20.25
C LEU A 328 -25.42 4.30 18.77
N ILE A 329 -24.30 4.25 18.07
CA ILE A 329 -24.25 3.84 16.67
C ILE A 329 -24.16 2.33 16.63
N GLU A 330 -25.00 1.68 15.82
CA GLU A 330 -25.01 0.24 15.63
C GLU A 330 -23.61 -0.28 15.26
N GLN A 331 -23.21 -1.41 15.82
CA GLN A 331 -21.85 -1.95 15.66
C GLN A 331 -21.49 -2.19 14.19
N GLU A 332 -22.44 -2.66 13.39
CA GLU A 332 -22.23 -2.87 11.95
C GLU A 332 -21.91 -1.57 11.20
N LYS A 333 -22.52 -0.45 11.60
CA LYS A 333 -22.28 0.87 11.01
C LYS A 333 -21.03 1.53 11.57
N ALA A 334 -20.70 1.28 12.83
CA ALA A 334 -19.55 1.85 13.51
C ALA A 334 -18.21 1.48 12.85
N GLU A 335 -18.11 0.28 12.26
CA GLU A 335 -16.91 -0.18 11.54
C GLU A 335 -16.63 0.66 10.27
N TYR A 336 -17.69 1.14 9.61
CA TYR A 336 -17.59 1.86 8.34
C TYR A 336 -17.97 3.33 8.43
N ILE A 337 -18.12 3.88 9.65
CA ILE A 337 -18.65 5.25 9.86
C ILE A 337 -17.77 6.35 9.22
N PHE A 338 -16.50 6.05 9.00
CA PHE A 338 -15.57 6.94 8.31
C PHE A 338 -15.49 6.68 6.80
N ASP A 339 -16.17 5.68 6.28
CA ASP A 339 -16.26 5.45 4.84
C ASP A 339 -17.17 6.51 4.21
N PRO A 340 -16.86 7.00 3.00
CA PRO A 340 -17.69 7.96 2.31
C PRO A 340 -19.14 7.45 2.13
N PHE A 341 -20.13 8.34 2.32
CA PHE A 341 -21.58 8.07 2.11
C PHE A 341 -22.23 7.03 3.04
N VAL A 342 -21.57 6.66 4.12
CA VAL A 342 -22.19 5.90 5.18
C VAL A 342 -23.16 6.82 5.93
N VAL A 343 -24.46 6.61 5.75
CA VAL A 343 -25.53 7.36 6.40
C VAL A 343 -26.50 6.36 7.02
N GLY A 344 -27.00 6.65 8.23
CA GLY A 344 -28.09 5.85 8.81
C GLY A 344 -29.40 5.99 8.01
N ASP A 345 -30.16 4.88 7.84
CA ASP A 345 -31.36 4.86 6.98
C ASP A 345 -32.41 5.92 7.33
N GLU A 346 -32.56 6.27 8.61
CA GLU A 346 -33.49 7.31 9.08
C GLU A 346 -32.99 8.75 8.77
N SER A 347 -31.69 8.97 8.66
CA SER A 347 -31.11 10.29 8.44
C SER A 347 -31.15 10.76 6.98
N ARG A 348 -31.30 9.86 6.01
CA ARG A 348 -31.50 10.24 4.59
C ARG A 348 -32.79 11.02 4.37
N ASN A 349 -33.85 10.69 5.08
CA ASN A 349 -35.18 11.27 4.84
C ASN A 349 -35.51 12.51 5.66
N SER A 350 -34.95 12.69 6.87
CA SER A 350 -35.41 13.76 7.78
C SER A 350 -34.37 14.84 8.11
N ARG A 351 -33.10 14.52 8.31
CA ARG A 351 -32.08 15.48 8.80
C ARG A 351 -30.89 15.71 7.85
N GLY A 352 -30.86 15.03 6.68
CA GLY A 352 -30.03 15.46 5.54
C GLY A 352 -28.53 15.26 5.64
N GLY A 353 -28.06 14.18 6.25
CA GLY A 353 -26.63 13.84 6.27
C GLY A 353 -26.10 13.41 4.88
N THR A 354 -24.91 13.88 4.49
CA THR A 354 -24.27 13.56 3.21
C THR A 354 -23.36 12.33 3.29
N GLY A 355 -23.04 11.88 4.52
CA GLY A 355 -22.06 10.83 4.76
C GLY A 355 -20.61 11.18 4.38
N LEU A 356 -20.35 12.44 3.97
CA LEU A 356 -19.02 12.90 3.58
C LEU A 356 -18.24 13.57 4.73
N GLY A 357 -18.90 14.15 5.72
CA GLY A 357 -18.25 14.91 6.77
C GLY A 357 -17.21 14.11 7.56
N LEU A 358 -17.58 12.89 8.01
CA LEU A 358 -16.68 12.02 8.78
C LEU A 358 -15.56 11.44 7.92
N SER A 359 -15.81 11.14 6.65
CA SER A 359 -14.78 10.65 5.73
C SER A 359 -13.75 11.75 5.39
N ILE A 360 -14.18 12.99 5.22
CA ILE A 360 -13.30 14.16 5.08
C ILE A 360 -12.47 14.34 6.36
N ALA A 361 -13.11 14.31 7.53
CA ALA A 361 -12.43 14.43 8.81
C ALA A 361 -11.35 13.35 8.96
N LYS A 362 -11.68 12.08 8.67
CA LYS A 362 -10.73 10.96 8.70
C LYS A 362 -9.55 11.20 7.77
N LYS A 363 -9.80 11.62 6.53
CA LYS A 363 -8.77 11.85 5.53
C LYS A 363 -7.81 12.97 5.93
N VAL A 364 -8.34 14.10 6.40
CA VAL A 364 -7.53 15.22 6.88
C VAL A 364 -6.68 14.81 8.09
N VAL A 365 -7.26 14.09 9.05
CA VAL A 365 -6.53 13.59 10.24
C VAL A 365 -5.40 12.63 9.83
N ASP A 366 -5.66 11.70 8.90
CA ASP A 366 -4.64 10.77 8.39
C ASP A 366 -3.50 11.49 7.65
N MET A 367 -3.81 12.52 6.86
CA MET A 367 -2.81 13.35 6.16
C MET A 367 -1.93 14.15 7.12
N HIS A 368 -2.43 14.48 8.31
CA HIS A 368 -1.63 15.08 9.39
C HIS A 368 -0.73 14.04 10.09
N GLY A 369 -0.94 12.75 9.84
CA GLY A 369 -0.24 11.66 10.56
C GLY A 369 -0.86 11.35 11.92
N PHE A 370 -2.07 11.84 12.19
CA PHE A 370 -2.85 11.61 13.38
C PHE A 370 -3.80 10.41 13.19
N SER A 371 -4.55 10.05 14.21
CA SER A 371 -5.57 9.01 14.10
C SER A 371 -6.90 9.48 14.69
N ILE A 372 -8.01 9.12 14.05
CA ILE A 372 -9.37 9.35 14.57
C ILE A 372 -10.08 8.02 14.73
N ARG A 373 -10.87 7.89 15.79
CA ARG A 373 -11.70 6.73 16.05
C ARG A 373 -12.99 7.09 16.78
N LEU A 374 -14.01 6.29 16.56
CA LEU A 374 -15.24 6.28 17.38
C LEU A 374 -15.01 5.39 18.61
N VAL A 375 -15.40 5.88 19.78
CA VAL A 375 -15.43 5.11 21.03
C VAL A 375 -16.83 5.25 21.63
N GLN A 376 -17.44 4.15 22.05
CA GLN A 376 -18.77 4.11 22.61
C GLN A 376 -18.77 3.38 23.95
N LYS A 377 -19.84 3.51 24.75
CA LYS A 377 -20.03 2.68 25.95
C LYS A 377 -19.95 1.19 25.59
N PRO A 378 -19.33 0.35 26.43
CA PRO A 378 -18.72 0.66 27.74
C PRO A 378 -17.31 1.25 27.70
N ASP A 379 -16.63 1.30 26.56
CA ASP A 379 -15.20 1.65 26.46
C ASP A 379 -14.90 3.13 26.73
N ILE A 380 -15.89 4.02 26.64
CA ILE A 380 -15.73 5.45 26.91
C ILE A 380 -15.28 5.74 28.35
N ILE A 381 -15.67 4.88 29.30
CA ILE A 381 -15.34 5.01 30.73
C ILE A 381 -13.81 5.06 30.97
N LYS A 382 -13.04 4.41 30.11
CA LYS A 382 -11.56 4.37 30.19
C LYS A 382 -10.91 5.74 30.02
N TYR A 383 -11.65 6.73 29.51
CA TYR A 383 -11.13 8.06 29.18
C TYR A 383 -11.52 9.15 30.19
N GLN A 384 -12.06 8.76 31.34
CA GLN A 384 -12.41 9.68 32.44
C GLN A 384 -13.28 10.85 32.00
N LEU A 385 -14.25 10.59 31.13
CA LEU A 385 -15.30 11.53 30.78
C LEU A 385 -16.48 11.40 31.75
N PRO A 386 -17.32 12.43 31.89
CA PRO A 386 -18.59 12.32 32.62
C PRO A 386 -19.43 11.12 32.15
N GLU A 387 -20.12 10.45 33.09
CA GLU A 387 -20.88 9.22 32.81
C GLU A 387 -22.07 9.41 31.85
N ASP A 388 -22.50 10.66 31.66
CA ASP A 388 -23.60 11.03 30.78
C ASP A 388 -23.31 10.74 29.31
N PHE A 389 -22.04 10.84 28.89
CA PHE A 389 -21.68 10.61 27.49
C PHE A 389 -21.81 9.15 27.08
N SER A 390 -22.39 8.92 25.91
CA SER A 390 -22.62 7.59 25.33
C SER A 390 -21.61 7.22 24.27
N LYS A 391 -21.16 8.20 23.48
CA LYS A 391 -20.16 8.01 22.40
C LYS A 391 -19.27 9.24 22.24
N MET A 392 -18.10 9.05 21.61
CA MET A 392 -17.18 10.11 21.30
C MET A 392 -16.38 9.81 20.02
N PHE A 393 -16.05 10.85 19.29
CA PHE A 393 -14.99 10.85 18.30
C PHE A 393 -13.71 11.36 18.92
N MET A 394 -12.65 10.57 18.85
CA MET A 394 -11.38 10.89 19.48
C MET A 394 -10.26 10.97 18.46
N ILE A 395 -9.63 12.13 18.34
CA ILE A 395 -8.43 12.34 17.54
C ILE A 395 -7.23 12.20 18.47
N THR A 396 -6.24 11.42 18.06
CA THR A 396 -5.03 11.15 18.84
C THR A 396 -3.80 11.62 18.08
N LEU A 397 -3.03 12.47 18.72
CA LEU A 397 -1.75 12.99 18.25
C LEU A 397 -0.64 12.42 19.12
N ARG A 398 0.46 11.90 18.56
CA ARG A 398 1.62 11.45 19.30
C ARG A 398 2.64 12.56 19.43
N ASN A 399 3.32 12.65 20.56
CA ASN A 399 4.22 13.75 20.98
C ASN A 399 5.45 13.98 20.07
N SER A 400 5.74 13.14 19.09
CA SER A 400 6.86 13.36 18.15
C SER A 400 6.69 14.61 17.26
N LEU A 401 5.58 15.35 17.41
CA LEU A 401 5.21 16.53 16.62
C LEU A 401 4.96 17.78 17.52
N MET A 402 5.20 17.69 18.82
CA MET A 402 5.15 18.83 19.74
C MET A 402 6.56 19.42 19.91
N HIS A 403 6.73 20.65 19.51
CA HIS A 403 7.94 21.45 19.74
C HIS A 403 7.59 22.74 20.46
#